data_e144ee688c3e51711185a34d57f70f25
#
_entry.id   e144ee688c3e51711185a34d57f70f25
#
_cell.length_a   1.000
_cell.length_b   1.000
_cell.length_c   1.000
_cell.angle_alpha   90.00
_cell.angle_beta   90.00
_cell.angle_gamma   90.00
#
_symmetry.space_group_name_H-M   'P 1'
#
loop_
_entity.id
_entity.type
_entity.pdbx_description
1 polymer ?
#
loop_
_entity_poly.entity_id
_entity_poly.type
_entity_poly.pdbx_seq_one_letter_code
_entity_poly.pdbx_strand_id
1 'polypeptide(L)'
;MASALLDAGITPVVLDDLSKGRAEFVEGREFYQGDIADAALVDRIFAEHPDIDATLHCAARIVVPESVARPLFYYRENVGKTVELLESLQRNGCTRVVFSSSASIYRPTPTGRVDESCPVDGSSPYARTKQMMEQVLQDWTRGADADGTRVVALRYFNPIGADPQLRTGLQDLAPSHALGKLIEAHVNGTPFTITGVDWDTRDGSGIRDYIHVQDVADAHVAALVRFDEVVRPGAGERYRVVNIGTGDGTTVRELVEAFEQAIGEKLDVREAEPRPGDVLGCYSDVTAARELLGWEPRRSIAEGVRDALAWRARWIERLAATV
;
A
#
# COMPACT_ATOMS: atom_id res chain seq x y z
N MET A 1 -6.64 -6.89 -1.86
CA MET A 1 -6.09 -7.87 -0.91
C MET A 1 -7.01 -9.06 -0.69
N ALA A 2 -8.19 -8.89 -0.08
CA ALA A 2 -9.10 -9.99 0.19
C ALA A 2 -9.48 -10.81 -1.07
N SER A 3 -9.65 -10.16 -2.24
CA SER A 3 -9.87 -10.88 -3.51
C SER A 3 -8.69 -11.76 -3.91
N ALA A 4 -7.45 -11.28 -3.75
CA ALA A 4 -6.25 -12.07 -4.08
C ALA A 4 -6.06 -13.28 -3.14
N LEU A 5 -6.43 -13.15 -1.86
CA LEU A 5 -6.45 -14.28 -0.92
C LEU A 5 -7.46 -15.35 -1.37
N LEU A 6 -8.69 -14.93 -1.71
CA LEU A 6 -9.72 -15.86 -2.22
C LEU A 6 -9.27 -16.55 -3.51
N ASP A 7 -8.66 -15.80 -4.43
CA ASP A 7 -8.13 -16.36 -5.69
C ASP A 7 -6.99 -17.39 -5.42
N ALA A 8 -6.29 -17.25 -4.30
CA ALA A 8 -5.28 -18.19 -3.82
C ALA A 8 -5.85 -19.35 -2.95
N GLY A 9 -7.17 -19.42 -2.77
CA GLY A 9 -7.82 -20.46 -1.95
C GLY A 9 -7.73 -20.20 -0.44
N ILE A 10 -7.40 -18.97 -0.02
CA ILE A 10 -7.32 -18.56 1.39
C ILE A 10 -8.54 -17.72 1.72
N THR A 11 -9.31 -18.13 2.71
CA THR A 11 -10.51 -17.41 3.15
C THR A 11 -10.13 -16.28 4.12
N PRO A 12 -10.28 -14.99 3.75
CA PRO A 12 -10.03 -13.89 4.66
C PRO A 12 -11.26 -13.60 5.54
N VAL A 13 -11.02 -13.35 6.81
CA VAL A 13 -11.96 -12.64 7.70
C VAL A 13 -11.56 -11.16 7.69
N VAL A 14 -12.47 -10.27 7.30
CA VAL A 14 -12.18 -8.85 7.11
C VAL A 14 -12.71 -8.04 8.28
N LEU A 15 -11.85 -7.23 8.90
CA LEU A 15 -12.22 -6.20 9.88
C LEU A 15 -11.90 -4.82 9.31
N ASP A 16 -12.93 -3.96 9.18
CA ASP A 16 -12.79 -2.59 8.66
C ASP A 16 -13.84 -1.68 9.29
N ASP A 17 -13.46 -0.46 9.65
CA ASP A 17 -14.39 0.53 10.24
C ASP A 17 -15.25 1.23 9.18
N LEU A 18 -15.01 0.98 7.91
CA LEU A 18 -15.61 1.61 6.73
C LEU A 18 -15.47 3.14 6.69
N SER A 19 -14.55 3.70 7.47
CA SER A 19 -14.30 5.15 7.48
C SER A 19 -13.71 5.68 6.16
N LYS A 20 -13.06 4.79 5.41
CA LYS A 20 -12.58 4.99 4.03
C LYS A 20 -12.98 3.82 3.13
N GLY A 21 -13.19 2.64 3.66
CA GLY A 21 -13.69 1.48 2.95
C GLY A 21 -15.14 1.65 2.47
N ARG A 22 -15.59 0.70 1.68
CA ARG A 22 -16.95 0.63 1.15
C ARG A 22 -17.54 -0.73 1.44
N ALA A 23 -18.80 -0.75 1.89
CA ALA A 23 -19.52 -2.00 2.19
C ALA A 23 -19.58 -2.92 0.96
N GLU A 24 -19.71 -2.33 -0.25
CA GLU A 24 -19.74 -3.06 -1.51
C GLU A 24 -18.47 -3.87 -1.80
N PHE A 25 -17.34 -3.51 -1.16
CA PHE A 25 -16.06 -4.20 -1.34
C PHE A 25 -15.93 -5.45 -0.45
N VAL A 26 -16.83 -5.63 0.50
CA VAL A 26 -16.85 -6.77 1.42
C VAL A 26 -18.08 -7.66 1.25
N GLU A 27 -18.93 -7.38 0.26
CA GLU A 27 -20.07 -8.22 -0.08
C GLU A 27 -19.65 -9.68 -0.34
N GLY A 28 -20.36 -10.62 0.28
CA GLY A 28 -20.11 -12.06 0.15
C GLY A 28 -18.83 -12.56 0.82
N ARG A 29 -18.28 -11.79 1.79
CA ARG A 29 -17.10 -12.15 2.59
C ARG A 29 -17.44 -12.21 4.06
N GLU A 30 -16.65 -12.96 4.82
CA GLU A 30 -16.69 -12.88 6.28
C GLU A 30 -16.22 -11.49 6.70
N PHE A 31 -17.14 -10.69 7.24
CA PHE A 31 -16.89 -9.27 7.51
C PHE A 31 -17.40 -8.83 8.87
N TYR A 32 -16.54 -8.13 9.58
CA TYR A 32 -16.85 -7.45 10.84
C TYR A 32 -16.64 -5.96 10.66
N GLN A 33 -17.68 -5.17 10.86
CA GLN A 33 -17.54 -3.72 10.87
C GLN A 33 -17.13 -3.25 12.26
N GLY A 34 -15.95 -2.63 12.35
CA GLY A 34 -15.47 -2.07 13.61
C GLY A 34 -14.04 -1.58 13.58
N ASP A 35 -13.61 -1.05 14.70
CA ASP A 35 -12.26 -0.51 14.89
C ASP A 35 -11.29 -1.64 15.25
N ILE A 36 -10.08 -1.62 14.68
CA ILE A 36 -9.01 -2.56 15.03
C ILE A 36 -8.55 -2.43 16.49
N ALA A 37 -8.82 -1.30 17.13
CA ALA A 37 -8.54 -1.05 18.54
C ALA A 37 -9.66 -1.54 19.49
N ASP A 38 -10.78 -2.04 18.96
CA ASP A 38 -11.82 -2.65 19.78
C ASP A 38 -11.42 -4.08 20.18
N ALA A 39 -10.79 -4.17 21.34
CA ALA A 39 -10.28 -5.43 21.89
C ALA A 39 -11.36 -6.51 21.99
N ALA A 40 -12.58 -6.14 22.41
CA ALA A 40 -13.68 -7.10 22.57
C ALA A 40 -14.16 -7.62 21.21
N LEU A 41 -14.17 -6.78 20.17
CA LEU A 41 -14.49 -7.19 18.82
C LEU A 41 -13.41 -8.13 18.26
N VAL A 42 -12.12 -7.79 18.43
CA VAL A 42 -11.02 -8.65 17.96
C VAL A 42 -11.06 -10.00 18.68
N ASP A 43 -11.21 -10.03 20.01
CA ASP A 43 -11.31 -11.27 20.79
C ASP A 43 -12.50 -12.14 20.33
N ARG A 44 -13.64 -11.52 19.99
CA ARG A 44 -14.80 -12.21 19.43
C ARG A 44 -14.51 -12.83 18.06
N ILE A 45 -13.82 -12.09 17.17
CA ILE A 45 -13.43 -12.61 15.84
C ILE A 45 -12.59 -13.89 15.98
N PHE A 46 -11.58 -13.89 16.84
CA PHE A 46 -10.76 -15.08 17.09
C PHE A 46 -11.53 -16.23 17.75
N ALA A 47 -12.52 -15.93 18.58
CA ALA A 47 -13.38 -16.95 19.17
C ALA A 47 -14.33 -17.60 18.16
N GLU A 48 -14.86 -16.81 17.21
CA GLU A 48 -15.74 -17.28 16.13
C GLU A 48 -14.97 -17.96 15.01
N HIS A 49 -13.68 -17.61 14.81
CA HIS A 49 -12.78 -18.16 13.78
C HIS A 49 -11.46 -18.65 14.40
N PRO A 50 -11.48 -19.77 15.14
CA PRO A 50 -10.30 -20.28 15.85
C PRO A 50 -9.19 -20.82 14.94
N ASP A 51 -9.44 -20.91 13.63
CA ASP A 51 -8.50 -21.30 12.60
C ASP A 51 -7.72 -20.13 11.99
N ILE A 52 -7.93 -18.88 12.45
CA ILE A 52 -7.10 -17.75 12.06
C ILE A 52 -5.68 -17.96 12.58
N ASP A 53 -4.72 -18.05 11.66
CA ASP A 53 -3.30 -18.27 11.99
C ASP A 53 -2.39 -17.09 11.63
N ALA A 54 -2.90 -16.08 10.93
CA ALA A 54 -2.14 -14.91 10.54
C ALA A 54 -3.00 -13.65 10.38
N THR A 55 -2.36 -12.50 10.53
CA THR A 55 -2.98 -11.18 10.31
C THR A 55 -2.27 -10.42 9.20
N LEU A 56 -3.03 -9.93 8.21
CA LEU A 56 -2.56 -8.93 7.27
C LEU A 56 -3.01 -7.55 7.76
N HIS A 57 -2.09 -6.79 8.34
CA HIS A 57 -2.37 -5.47 8.89
C HIS A 57 -2.22 -4.38 7.84
N CYS A 58 -3.35 -4.02 7.18
CA CYS A 58 -3.43 -2.98 6.17
C CYS A 58 -4.07 -1.68 6.67
N ALA A 59 -4.75 -1.71 7.83
CA ALA A 59 -5.50 -0.58 8.35
C ALA A 59 -4.59 0.59 8.72
N ALA A 60 -4.76 1.73 8.04
CA ALA A 60 -4.06 2.99 8.33
C ALA A 60 -4.71 4.17 7.61
N ARG A 61 -4.51 5.39 8.14
CA ARG A 61 -4.74 6.64 7.42
C ARG A 61 -3.51 6.91 6.54
N ILE A 62 -3.73 7.22 5.24
CA ILE A 62 -2.65 7.22 4.24
C ILE A 62 -2.48 8.55 3.49
N VAL A 63 -3.33 9.55 3.70
CA VAL A 63 -3.34 10.80 2.93
C VAL A 63 -2.30 11.77 3.49
N VAL A 64 -1.18 11.95 2.78
CA VAL A 64 -0.05 12.78 3.23
C VAL A 64 -0.44 14.22 3.57
N PRO A 65 -1.16 14.98 2.72
CA PRO A 65 -1.61 16.33 3.08
C PRO A 65 -2.49 16.39 4.34
N GLU A 66 -3.39 15.42 4.53
CA GLU A 66 -4.20 15.32 5.75
C GLU A 66 -3.31 15.06 6.98
N SER A 67 -2.26 14.26 6.83
CA SER A 67 -1.33 13.97 7.94
C SER A 67 -0.60 15.22 8.42
N VAL A 68 -0.26 16.12 7.49
CA VAL A 68 0.35 17.43 7.83
C VAL A 68 -0.63 18.34 8.54
N ALA A 69 -1.88 18.38 8.07
CA ALA A 69 -2.93 19.20 8.68
C ALA A 69 -3.41 18.66 10.05
N ARG A 70 -3.36 17.34 10.26
CA ARG A 70 -3.91 16.67 11.45
C ARG A 70 -2.93 15.62 12.04
N PRO A 71 -1.70 16.01 12.43
CA PRO A 71 -0.66 15.04 12.79
C PRO A 71 -1.04 14.17 13.99
N LEU A 72 -1.60 14.74 15.05
CA LEU A 72 -2.00 13.97 16.24
C LEU A 72 -3.09 12.92 15.93
N PHE A 73 -4.00 13.22 15.00
CA PHE A 73 -4.98 12.26 14.51
C PHE A 73 -4.29 11.07 13.85
N TYR A 74 -3.28 11.31 12.98
CA TYR A 74 -2.53 10.24 12.31
C TYR A 74 -1.74 9.37 13.29
N TYR A 75 -1.08 9.96 14.27
CA TYR A 75 -0.36 9.19 15.30
C TYR A 75 -1.29 8.30 16.11
N ARG A 76 -2.46 8.83 16.50
CA ARG A 76 -3.46 8.02 17.23
C ARG A 76 -4.03 6.90 16.36
N GLU A 77 -4.49 7.21 15.15
CA GLU A 77 -5.13 6.23 14.27
C GLU A 77 -4.16 5.16 13.78
N ASN A 78 -2.93 5.53 13.43
CA ASN A 78 -1.96 4.59 12.87
C ASN A 78 -1.15 3.89 13.97
N VAL A 79 -0.47 4.64 14.84
CA VAL A 79 0.43 4.05 15.84
C VAL A 79 -0.36 3.53 17.04
N GLY A 80 -1.22 4.37 17.63
CA GLY A 80 -1.99 4.00 18.82
C GLY A 80 -2.85 2.76 18.59
N LYS A 81 -3.69 2.78 17.55
CA LYS A 81 -4.56 1.63 17.24
C LYS A 81 -3.79 0.38 16.81
N THR A 82 -2.61 0.53 16.21
CA THR A 82 -1.76 -0.64 15.94
C THR A 82 -1.31 -1.29 17.25
N VAL A 83 -0.91 -0.53 18.26
CA VAL A 83 -0.52 -1.10 19.56
C VAL A 83 -1.68 -1.89 20.19
N GLU A 84 -2.89 -1.32 20.24
CA GLU A 84 -4.10 -2.01 20.75
C GLU A 84 -4.41 -3.30 19.95
N LEU A 85 -4.24 -3.27 18.63
CA LEU A 85 -4.38 -4.47 17.80
C LEU A 85 -3.35 -5.53 18.19
N LEU A 86 -2.06 -5.16 18.29
CA LEU A 86 -1.00 -6.12 18.63
C LEU A 86 -1.20 -6.77 19.99
N GLU A 87 -1.67 -6.02 21.00
CA GLU A 87 -2.05 -6.57 22.29
C GLU A 87 -3.19 -7.60 22.17
N SER A 88 -4.18 -7.32 21.32
CA SER A 88 -5.26 -8.25 21.03
C SER A 88 -4.79 -9.49 20.29
N LEU A 89 -3.91 -9.36 19.29
CA LEU A 89 -3.30 -10.48 18.58
C LEU A 89 -2.50 -11.37 19.54
N GLN A 90 -1.72 -10.76 20.43
CA GLN A 90 -0.94 -11.48 21.43
C GLN A 90 -1.82 -12.28 22.37
N ARG A 91 -2.90 -11.71 22.90
CA ARG A 91 -3.87 -12.42 23.78
C ARG A 91 -4.51 -13.61 23.08
N ASN A 92 -4.75 -13.51 21.79
CA ASN A 92 -5.39 -14.55 20.97
C ASN A 92 -4.39 -15.52 20.34
N GLY A 93 -3.08 -15.40 20.61
CA GLY A 93 -2.05 -16.30 20.11
C GLY A 93 -1.78 -16.16 18.62
N CYS A 94 -2.21 -15.08 17.96
CA CYS A 94 -1.91 -14.80 16.56
C CYS A 94 -0.52 -14.18 16.44
N THR A 95 0.47 -15.01 16.11
CA THR A 95 1.89 -14.66 16.13
C THR A 95 2.50 -14.38 14.76
N ARG A 96 1.71 -14.48 13.68
CA ARG A 96 2.14 -14.27 12.28
C ARG A 96 1.51 -13.00 11.73
N VAL A 97 2.32 -11.98 11.45
CA VAL A 97 1.83 -10.71 10.94
C VAL A 97 2.53 -10.32 9.65
N VAL A 98 1.77 -10.04 8.59
CA VAL A 98 2.22 -9.35 7.39
C VAL A 98 1.75 -7.90 7.49
N PHE A 99 2.68 -6.96 7.52
CA PHE A 99 2.41 -5.54 7.72
C PHE A 99 2.56 -4.74 6.43
N SER A 100 1.53 -4.01 6.07
CA SER A 100 1.52 -3.04 4.97
C SER A 100 2.26 -1.77 5.37
N SER A 101 3.58 -1.72 5.10
CA SER A 101 4.42 -0.56 5.29
C SER A 101 4.44 0.33 4.02
N SER A 102 5.39 1.23 3.90
CA SER A 102 5.44 2.21 2.82
C SER A 102 6.86 2.63 2.49
N ALA A 103 7.17 2.80 1.21
CA ALA A 103 8.43 3.41 0.75
C ALA A 103 8.57 4.90 1.13
N SER A 104 7.49 5.56 1.55
CA SER A 104 7.53 6.96 1.99
C SER A 104 8.42 7.21 3.22
N ILE A 105 8.84 6.14 3.91
CA ILE A 105 9.74 6.23 5.07
C ILE A 105 11.21 6.39 4.68
N TYR A 106 11.59 6.07 3.43
CA TYR A 106 12.96 6.18 2.98
C TYR A 106 13.43 7.62 2.91
N ARG A 107 14.67 7.85 3.30
CA ARG A 107 15.39 9.07 2.98
C ARG A 107 15.68 9.08 1.47
N PRO A 108 15.49 10.22 0.77
CA PRO A 108 15.89 10.36 -0.62
C PRO A 108 17.38 9.98 -0.82
N THR A 109 17.64 9.17 -1.85
CA THR A 109 19.01 8.81 -2.27
C THR A 109 19.40 9.59 -3.54
N PRO A 110 20.68 9.80 -3.83
CA PRO A 110 21.10 10.52 -5.03
C PRO A 110 20.60 9.87 -6.34
N THR A 111 20.52 8.54 -6.36
CA THR A 111 20.09 7.78 -7.56
C THR A 111 18.58 7.55 -7.61
N GLY A 112 17.85 7.84 -6.54
CA GLY A 112 16.45 7.46 -6.37
C GLY A 112 16.22 5.97 -6.08
N ARG A 113 17.19 5.07 -6.32
CA ARG A 113 17.06 3.63 -6.03
C ARG A 113 17.27 3.36 -4.54
N VAL A 114 16.39 2.55 -3.93
CA VAL A 114 16.46 2.18 -2.52
C VAL A 114 16.27 0.67 -2.33
N ASP A 115 17.11 0.09 -1.48
CA ASP A 115 16.96 -1.25 -0.92
C ASP A 115 16.53 -1.17 0.56
N GLU A 116 16.30 -2.32 1.18
CA GLU A 116 15.81 -2.41 2.56
C GLU A 116 16.81 -1.91 3.61
N SER A 117 18.10 -1.81 3.26
CA SER A 117 19.19 -1.30 4.12
C SER A 117 19.31 0.23 4.08
N CYS A 118 18.68 0.88 3.11
CA CYS A 118 18.72 2.33 2.98
C CYS A 118 18.13 3.04 4.20
N PRO A 119 18.72 4.18 4.60
CA PRO A 119 18.25 4.93 5.76
C PRO A 119 16.79 5.35 5.65
N VAL A 120 16.07 5.24 6.75
CA VAL A 120 14.68 5.68 6.88
C VAL A 120 14.61 6.98 7.68
N ASP A 121 13.83 7.96 7.18
CA ASP A 121 13.63 9.27 7.80
C ASP A 121 12.32 9.86 7.25
N GLY A 122 11.21 9.45 7.80
CA GLY A 122 9.90 9.85 7.35
C GLY A 122 9.72 11.37 7.30
N SER A 123 9.63 11.94 6.12
CA SER A 123 9.51 13.38 5.87
C SER A 123 8.15 13.99 6.24
N SER A 124 7.10 13.16 6.33
CA SER A 124 5.74 13.59 6.70
C SER A 124 5.24 12.87 7.95
N PRO A 125 4.22 13.39 8.65
CA PRO A 125 3.60 12.68 9.77
C PRO A 125 3.10 11.28 9.37
N TYR A 126 2.51 11.11 8.20
CA TYR A 126 2.15 9.78 7.67
C TYR A 126 3.38 8.85 7.59
N ALA A 127 4.45 9.30 6.94
CA ALA A 127 5.67 8.49 6.81
C ALA A 127 6.27 8.14 8.18
N ARG A 128 6.29 9.10 9.12
CA ARG A 128 6.74 8.84 10.50
C ARG A 128 5.86 7.83 11.21
N THR A 129 4.52 7.86 11.02
CA THR A 129 3.66 6.82 11.62
C THR A 129 3.98 5.44 11.08
N LYS A 130 4.24 5.28 9.76
CA LYS A 130 4.66 3.99 9.19
C LYS A 130 6.01 3.53 9.74
N GLN A 131 6.99 4.43 9.85
CA GLN A 131 8.28 4.14 10.47
C GLN A 131 8.13 3.72 11.95
N MET A 132 7.31 4.43 12.73
CA MET A 132 7.04 4.06 14.13
C MET A 132 6.32 2.71 14.25
N MET A 133 5.37 2.42 13.37
CA MET A 133 4.71 1.10 13.35
C MET A 133 5.72 -0.02 13.07
N GLU A 134 6.67 0.17 12.15
CA GLU A 134 7.77 -0.79 11.93
C GLU A 134 8.63 -0.97 13.19
N GLN A 135 8.97 0.11 13.89
CA GLN A 135 9.73 0.05 15.15
C GLN A 135 8.97 -0.71 16.23
N VAL A 136 7.68 -0.40 16.44
CA VAL A 136 6.82 -1.10 17.41
C VAL A 136 6.75 -2.59 17.09
N LEU A 137 6.53 -2.97 15.82
CA LEU A 137 6.50 -4.36 15.39
C LEU A 137 7.84 -5.06 15.60
N GLN A 138 8.95 -4.40 15.31
CA GLN A 138 10.28 -4.95 15.53
C GLN A 138 10.56 -5.17 17.02
N ASP A 139 10.21 -4.19 17.88
CA ASP A 139 10.37 -4.31 19.34
C ASP A 139 9.45 -5.40 19.89
N TRP A 140 8.21 -5.50 19.41
CA TRP A 140 7.30 -6.57 19.79
C TRP A 140 7.85 -7.96 19.50
N THR A 141 8.52 -8.16 18.34
CA THR A 141 9.16 -9.46 18.03
C THR A 141 10.35 -9.81 18.94
N ARG A 142 10.91 -8.84 19.66
CA ARG A 142 12.06 -8.98 20.58
C ARG A 142 11.68 -9.00 22.05
N GLY A 143 10.45 -8.61 22.34
CA GLY A 143 9.94 -8.56 23.72
C GLY A 143 9.97 -9.93 24.42
N ALA A 144 10.01 -9.92 25.75
CA ALA A 144 10.01 -11.15 26.55
C ALA A 144 8.72 -11.96 26.36
N ASP A 145 7.61 -11.27 26.10
CA ASP A 145 6.28 -11.86 25.91
C ASP A 145 5.98 -12.19 24.43
N ALA A 146 6.98 -12.06 23.54
CA ALA A 146 6.85 -12.24 22.09
C ALA A 146 6.83 -13.72 21.66
N ASP A 147 6.26 -14.61 22.45
CA ASP A 147 6.33 -16.06 22.22
C ASP A 147 5.90 -16.43 20.80
N GLY A 148 6.89 -16.77 19.97
CA GLY A 148 6.70 -17.15 18.57
C GLY A 148 6.34 -16.01 17.60
N THR A 149 6.17 -14.76 18.06
CA THR A 149 5.79 -13.61 17.20
C THR A 149 6.81 -13.32 16.13
N ARG A 150 6.33 -13.21 14.90
CA ARG A 150 7.14 -12.94 13.71
C ARG A 150 6.38 -12.00 12.76
N VAL A 151 7.13 -11.12 12.08
CA VAL A 151 6.57 -10.09 11.22
C VAL A 151 7.31 -10.01 9.90
N VAL A 152 6.57 -9.94 8.80
CA VAL A 152 7.06 -9.52 7.49
C VAL A 152 6.45 -8.16 7.15
N ALA A 153 7.27 -7.12 7.03
CA ALA A 153 6.84 -5.78 6.65
C ALA A 153 7.10 -5.56 5.16
N LEU A 154 6.06 -5.20 4.41
CA LEU A 154 6.12 -4.95 2.97
C LEU A 154 6.10 -3.43 2.73
N ARG A 155 7.23 -2.87 2.28
CA ARG A 155 7.34 -1.46 1.87
C ARG A 155 6.99 -1.34 0.41
N TYR A 156 5.73 -1.02 0.08
CA TYR A 156 5.34 -0.80 -1.29
C TYR A 156 5.37 0.68 -1.67
N PHE A 157 5.52 0.93 -2.97
CA PHE A 157 5.75 2.24 -3.54
C PHE A 157 4.43 2.90 -3.97
N ASN A 158 4.21 3.13 -5.25
CA ASN A 158 3.05 3.87 -5.74
C ASN A 158 2.03 2.93 -6.43
N PRO A 159 1.08 2.33 -5.69
CA PRO A 159 0.09 1.46 -6.31
C PRO A 159 -0.79 2.22 -7.30
N ILE A 160 -0.98 1.62 -8.48
CA ILE A 160 -1.88 2.09 -9.54
C ILE A 160 -2.80 0.96 -9.98
N GLY A 161 -3.86 1.29 -10.73
CA GLY A 161 -4.76 0.28 -11.28
C GLY A 161 -5.92 -0.08 -10.36
N ALA A 162 -6.51 -1.21 -10.65
CA ALA A 162 -7.62 -1.81 -9.92
C ALA A 162 -7.52 -3.34 -10.00
N ASP A 163 -8.40 -4.07 -9.32
CA ASP A 163 -8.56 -5.51 -9.55
C ASP A 163 -8.87 -5.77 -11.04
N PRO A 164 -8.07 -6.59 -11.75
CA PRO A 164 -8.31 -6.88 -13.17
C PRO A 164 -9.69 -7.46 -13.47
N GLN A 165 -10.36 -8.08 -12.48
CA GLN A 165 -11.74 -8.55 -12.59
C GLN A 165 -12.76 -7.46 -12.23
N LEU A 166 -12.30 -6.24 -11.92
CA LEU A 166 -13.12 -5.09 -11.55
C LEU A 166 -14.08 -5.38 -10.36
N ARG A 167 -13.64 -6.19 -9.38
CA ARG A 167 -14.38 -6.44 -8.14
C ARG A 167 -14.22 -5.28 -7.16
N THR A 168 -13.01 -4.71 -7.11
CA THR A 168 -12.63 -3.58 -6.24
C THR A 168 -11.61 -2.68 -6.93
N GLY A 169 -11.54 -1.43 -6.49
CA GLY A 169 -10.56 -0.45 -6.96
C GLY A 169 -10.63 0.82 -6.12
N LEU A 170 -10.10 1.91 -6.63
CA LEU A 170 -10.10 3.18 -5.94
C LEU A 170 -11.52 3.76 -5.83
N GLN A 171 -12.00 4.00 -4.61
CA GLN A 171 -13.33 4.55 -4.35
C GLN A 171 -13.39 6.07 -4.48
N ASP A 172 -12.24 6.76 -4.38
CA ASP A 172 -12.15 8.22 -4.53
C ASP A 172 -12.09 8.60 -6.00
N LEU A 173 -13.05 9.39 -6.45
CA LEU A 173 -13.13 9.87 -7.84
C LEU A 173 -12.24 11.09 -8.12
N ALA A 174 -11.68 11.73 -7.08
CA ALA A 174 -10.77 12.88 -7.18
C ALA A 174 -9.46 12.66 -6.40
N PRO A 175 -8.71 11.57 -6.67
CA PRO A 175 -7.52 11.24 -5.92
C PRO A 175 -6.38 12.23 -6.15
N SER A 176 -5.52 12.40 -5.15
CA SER A 176 -4.43 13.38 -5.19
C SER A 176 -3.13 12.85 -5.83
N HIS A 177 -3.03 11.56 -6.13
CA HIS A 177 -1.83 10.97 -6.75
C HIS A 177 -1.76 11.22 -8.27
N ALA A 178 -0.57 11.08 -8.87
CA ALA A 178 -0.30 11.45 -10.26
C ALA A 178 -1.27 10.80 -11.28
N LEU A 179 -1.50 9.48 -11.23
CA LEU A 179 -2.45 8.81 -12.12
C LEU A 179 -3.88 9.36 -11.93
N GLY A 180 -4.28 9.62 -10.68
CA GLY A 180 -5.59 10.21 -10.43
C GLY A 180 -5.75 11.61 -11.04
N LYS A 181 -4.70 12.41 -11.02
CA LYS A 181 -4.68 13.73 -11.65
C LYS A 181 -4.66 13.67 -13.17
N LEU A 182 -4.02 12.66 -13.76
CA LEU A 182 -4.11 12.40 -15.21
C LEU A 182 -5.53 12.03 -15.63
N ILE A 183 -6.16 11.13 -14.88
CA ILE A 183 -7.58 10.76 -15.11
C ILE A 183 -8.51 11.99 -14.98
N GLU A 184 -8.30 12.81 -13.95
CA GLU A 184 -9.07 14.03 -13.74
C GLU A 184 -8.90 15.02 -14.89
N ALA A 185 -7.65 15.24 -15.35
CA ALA A 185 -7.35 16.11 -16.48
C ALA A 185 -8.03 15.62 -17.76
N HIS A 186 -7.93 14.33 -18.08
CA HIS A 186 -8.58 13.70 -19.22
C HIS A 186 -10.11 13.86 -19.18
N VAL A 187 -10.74 13.49 -18.07
CA VAL A 187 -12.22 13.52 -17.93
C VAL A 187 -12.78 14.94 -17.99
N ASN A 188 -12.05 15.91 -17.44
CA ASN A 188 -12.49 17.32 -17.39
C ASN A 188 -12.01 18.15 -18.60
N GLY A 189 -11.18 17.61 -19.49
CA GLY A 189 -10.58 18.35 -20.58
C GLY A 189 -9.68 19.50 -20.10
N THR A 190 -9.00 19.32 -18.96
CA THR A 190 -8.12 20.33 -18.35
C THR A 190 -6.64 19.95 -18.51
N PRO A 191 -5.72 20.92 -18.46
CA PRO A 191 -4.30 20.60 -18.53
C PRO A 191 -3.83 19.73 -17.36
N PHE A 192 -2.93 18.78 -17.65
CA PHE A 192 -2.13 18.11 -16.61
C PHE A 192 -0.81 18.88 -16.41
N THR A 193 -0.43 19.15 -15.16
CA THR A 193 0.77 19.90 -14.84
C THR A 193 1.84 19.01 -14.22
N ILE A 194 2.99 18.89 -14.90
CA ILE A 194 4.21 18.27 -14.36
C ILE A 194 4.93 19.33 -13.51
N THR A 195 5.12 19.05 -12.23
CA THR A 195 5.83 19.95 -11.29
C THR A 195 7.25 19.46 -11.08
N GLY A 196 8.23 20.36 -11.29
CA GLY A 196 9.65 20.05 -11.22
C GLY A 196 10.12 19.28 -12.47
N VAL A 197 10.86 19.96 -13.32
CA VAL A 197 11.33 19.46 -14.64
C VAL A 197 12.85 19.48 -14.77
N ASP A 198 13.55 19.86 -13.68
CA ASP A 198 15.02 19.97 -13.64
C ASP A 198 15.65 19.00 -12.61
N TRP A 199 14.95 17.89 -12.32
CA TRP A 199 15.50 16.85 -11.46
C TRP A 199 16.60 16.06 -12.17
N ASP A 200 17.56 15.51 -11.40
CA ASP A 200 18.60 14.61 -11.93
C ASP A 200 17.99 13.23 -12.26
N THR A 201 17.15 13.22 -13.28
CA THR A 201 16.51 12.05 -13.89
C THR A 201 16.71 12.08 -15.40
N ARG A 202 16.39 10.97 -16.09
CA ARG A 202 16.64 10.82 -17.53
C ARG A 202 15.87 11.82 -18.41
N ASP A 203 14.81 12.45 -17.89
CA ASP A 203 13.99 13.43 -18.63
C ASP A 203 13.68 14.71 -17.83
N GLY A 204 14.32 14.86 -16.67
CA GLY A 204 14.15 16.01 -15.79
C GLY A 204 12.94 15.96 -14.90
N SER A 205 11.94 15.11 -15.16
CA SER A 205 10.75 15.01 -14.29
C SER A 205 10.97 14.07 -13.09
N GLY A 206 10.17 14.21 -12.06
CA GLY A 206 10.27 13.36 -10.85
C GLY A 206 10.09 11.87 -11.18
N ILE A 207 10.77 11.01 -10.42
CA ILE A 207 10.77 9.55 -10.61
C ILE A 207 10.00 8.86 -9.49
N ARG A 208 9.22 7.84 -9.81
CA ARG A 208 8.47 7.01 -8.87
C ARG A 208 8.49 5.56 -9.33
N ASP A 209 8.15 4.65 -8.43
CA ASP A 209 7.94 3.24 -8.77
C ASP A 209 6.42 2.99 -8.78
N TYR A 210 5.83 3.01 -9.97
CA TYR A 210 4.40 2.74 -10.13
C TYR A 210 4.17 1.26 -10.32
N ILE A 211 3.59 0.63 -9.30
CA ILE A 211 3.30 -0.81 -9.29
C ILE A 211 1.80 -1.06 -9.40
N HIS A 212 1.42 -2.10 -10.12
CA HIS A 212 0.01 -2.49 -10.21
C HIS A 212 -0.51 -2.98 -8.84
N VAL A 213 -1.69 -2.50 -8.40
CA VAL A 213 -2.26 -2.84 -7.08
C VAL A 213 -2.50 -4.35 -6.90
N GLN A 214 -2.77 -5.09 -8.00
CA GLN A 214 -2.87 -6.55 -7.93
C GLN A 214 -1.51 -7.20 -7.65
N ASP A 215 -0.41 -6.68 -8.22
CA ASP A 215 0.93 -7.20 -7.92
C ASP A 215 1.30 -6.96 -6.45
N VAL A 216 0.89 -5.82 -5.86
CA VAL A 216 1.01 -5.59 -4.41
C VAL A 216 0.20 -6.63 -3.62
N ALA A 217 -1.03 -6.93 -4.05
CA ALA A 217 -1.86 -7.94 -3.40
C ALA A 217 -1.23 -9.34 -3.52
N ASP A 218 -0.73 -9.69 -4.69
CA ASP A 218 -0.03 -10.96 -4.94
C ASP A 218 1.24 -11.10 -4.07
N ALA A 219 1.97 -9.98 -3.82
CA ALA A 219 3.12 -9.96 -2.91
C ALA A 219 2.73 -10.26 -1.45
N HIS A 220 1.58 -9.75 -0.99
CA HIS A 220 1.08 -10.07 0.35
C HIS A 220 0.68 -11.55 0.47
N VAL A 221 0.06 -12.11 -0.57
CA VAL A 221 -0.24 -13.55 -0.62
C VAL A 221 1.05 -14.36 -0.59
N ALA A 222 2.06 -13.98 -1.37
CA ALA A 222 3.36 -14.65 -1.39
C ALA A 222 4.06 -14.58 -0.02
N ALA A 223 4.02 -13.41 0.65
CA ALA A 223 4.57 -13.23 1.99
C ALA A 223 3.86 -14.10 3.03
N LEU A 224 2.53 -14.28 2.92
CA LEU A 224 1.77 -15.15 3.79
C LEU A 224 2.08 -16.63 3.55
N VAL A 225 2.08 -17.06 2.29
CA VAL A 225 2.33 -18.47 1.91
C VAL A 225 3.75 -18.90 2.27
N ARG A 226 4.74 -18.02 2.06
CA ARG A 226 6.15 -18.30 2.37
C ARG A 226 6.60 -17.76 3.72
N PHE A 227 5.67 -17.42 4.60
CA PHE A 227 5.96 -16.72 5.85
C PHE A 227 7.04 -17.40 6.69
N ASP A 228 6.95 -18.72 6.88
CA ASP A 228 7.90 -19.50 7.69
C ASP A 228 9.26 -19.70 7.00
N GLU A 229 9.36 -19.46 5.70
CA GLU A 229 10.63 -19.44 4.97
C GLU A 229 11.33 -18.07 5.12
N VAL A 230 10.54 -16.98 5.15
CA VAL A 230 11.03 -15.59 5.25
C VAL A 230 11.48 -15.27 6.67
N VAL A 231 10.69 -15.63 7.68
CA VAL A 231 10.95 -15.39 9.10
C VAL A 231 10.91 -16.71 9.85
N ARG A 232 12.04 -17.44 9.80
CA ARG A 232 12.14 -18.83 10.28
C ARG A 232 12.01 -18.93 11.80
N PRO A 233 11.21 -19.90 12.30
CA PRO A 233 11.23 -20.23 13.72
C PRO A 233 12.65 -20.65 14.16
N GLY A 234 13.15 -20.06 15.26
CA GLY A 234 14.45 -20.41 15.84
C GLY A 234 15.69 -19.81 15.16
N ALA A 235 15.56 -19.14 14.03
CA ALA A 235 16.70 -18.55 13.31
C ALA A 235 17.15 -17.18 13.85
N GLY A 236 16.55 -16.67 14.92
CA GLY A 236 16.87 -15.36 15.51
C GLY A 236 16.30 -14.16 14.76
N GLU A 237 15.94 -14.27 13.49
CA GLU A 237 15.29 -13.22 12.71
C GLU A 237 13.76 -13.39 12.74
N ARG A 238 13.12 -12.63 13.63
CA ARG A 238 11.66 -12.63 13.76
C ARG A 238 10.98 -11.47 13.03
N TYR A 239 11.77 -10.57 12.46
CA TYR A 239 11.30 -9.39 11.72
C TYR A 239 12.05 -9.26 10.41
N ARG A 240 11.33 -9.16 9.29
CA ARG A 240 11.92 -8.96 7.97
C ARG A 240 11.18 -7.85 7.22
N VAL A 241 11.95 -6.99 6.56
CA VAL A 241 11.42 -5.99 5.63
C VAL A 241 11.65 -6.46 4.21
N VAL A 242 10.70 -6.18 3.30
CA VAL A 242 10.82 -6.48 1.87
C VAL A 242 10.21 -5.33 1.06
N ASN A 243 10.96 -4.81 0.09
CA ASN A 243 10.47 -3.82 -0.86
C ASN A 243 9.56 -4.47 -1.91
N ILE A 244 8.43 -3.83 -2.19
CA ILE A 244 7.46 -4.26 -3.19
C ILE A 244 7.24 -3.15 -4.21
N GLY A 245 7.87 -3.27 -5.36
CA GLY A 245 7.81 -2.34 -6.47
C GLY A 245 8.12 -3.04 -7.78
N THR A 246 8.35 -2.28 -8.84
CA THR A 246 8.72 -2.82 -10.15
C THR A 246 10.23 -3.03 -10.30
N GLY A 247 11.02 -2.27 -9.54
CA GLY A 247 12.48 -2.21 -9.70
C GLY A 247 12.92 -1.23 -10.78
N ASP A 248 11.97 -0.74 -11.57
CA ASP A 248 12.18 0.23 -12.64
C ASP A 248 11.55 1.56 -12.26
N GLY A 249 12.37 2.55 -12.00
CA GLY A 249 11.86 3.89 -11.73
C GLY A 249 11.19 4.47 -13.00
N THR A 250 9.95 4.92 -12.84
CA THR A 250 9.18 5.55 -13.93
C THR A 250 9.10 7.05 -13.68
N THR A 251 9.45 7.86 -14.66
CA THR A 251 9.32 9.30 -14.56
C THR A 251 7.87 9.74 -14.75
N VAL A 252 7.56 10.98 -14.35
CA VAL A 252 6.20 11.51 -14.54
C VAL A 252 5.87 11.65 -16.04
N ARG A 253 6.86 11.96 -16.90
CA ARG A 253 6.66 12.04 -18.36
C ARG A 253 6.34 10.65 -18.95
N GLU A 254 7.04 9.61 -18.52
CA GLU A 254 6.76 8.24 -18.95
C GLU A 254 5.37 7.75 -18.49
N LEU A 255 4.93 8.15 -17.29
CA LEU A 255 3.56 7.88 -16.85
C LEU A 255 2.52 8.59 -17.73
N VAL A 256 2.78 9.84 -18.13
CA VAL A 256 1.94 10.58 -19.08
C VAL A 256 1.89 9.85 -20.42
N GLU A 257 3.04 9.45 -20.97
CA GLU A 257 3.09 8.70 -22.23
C GLU A 257 2.31 7.38 -22.17
N ALA A 258 2.46 6.61 -21.08
CA ALA A 258 1.71 5.38 -20.87
C ALA A 258 0.19 5.65 -20.77
N PHE A 259 -0.20 6.75 -20.14
CA PHE A 259 -1.59 7.17 -20.05
C PHE A 259 -2.16 7.55 -21.42
N GLU A 260 -1.47 8.40 -22.19
CA GLU A 260 -1.86 8.81 -23.55
C GLU A 260 -2.00 7.61 -24.50
N GLN A 261 -1.07 6.64 -24.41
CA GLN A 261 -1.17 5.39 -25.16
C GLN A 261 -2.41 4.58 -24.78
N ALA A 262 -2.76 4.54 -23.50
CA ALA A 262 -3.93 3.79 -23.02
C ALA A 262 -5.25 4.40 -23.44
N ILE A 263 -5.34 5.74 -23.52
CA ILE A 263 -6.57 6.45 -23.94
C ILE A 263 -6.63 6.70 -25.45
N GLY A 264 -5.49 6.57 -26.15
CA GLY A 264 -5.40 6.77 -27.61
C GLY A 264 -5.38 8.24 -28.06
N GLU A 265 -5.16 9.19 -27.15
CA GLU A 265 -5.09 10.62 -27.46
C GLU A 265 -4.01 11.34 -26.65
N LYS A 266 -3.64 12.54 -27.09
CA LYS A 266 -2.68 13.40 -26.37
C LYS A 266 -3.39 14.31 -25.38
N LEU A 267 -2.74 14.50 -24.21
CA LEU A 267 -3.20 15.46 -23.21
C LEU A 267 -2.56 16.85 -23.42
N ASP A 268 -3.24 17.91 -22.95
CA ASP A 268 -2.61 19.21 -22.72
C ASP A 268 -1.72 19.11 -21.47
N VAL A 269 -0.41 18.93 -21.69
CA VAL A 269 0.59 18.82 -20.63
C VAL A 269 1.33 20.11 -20.47
N ARG A 270 1.38 20.64 -19.25
CA ARG A 270 2.10 21.88 -18.89
C ARG A 270 3.18 21.57 -17.88
N GLU A 271 4.21 22.40 -17.84
CA GLU A 271 5.31 22.32 -16.90
C GLU A 271 5.23 23.47 -15.90
N ALA A 272 5.66 23.20 -14.67
CA ALA A 272 5.74 24.19 -13.61
C ALA A 272 6.92 23.92 -12.66
N GLU A 273 7.32 24.93 -11.93
CA GLU A 273 8.31 24.82 -10.87
C GLU A 273 7.91 23.76 -9.84
N PRO A 274 8.88 23.13 -9.15
CA PRO A 274 8.59 22.18 -8.08
C PRO A 274 7.82 22.86 -6.95
N ARG A 275 6.87 22.13 -6.36
CA ARG A 275 6.13 22.63 -5.18
C ARG A 275 7.02 22.55 -3.95
N PRO A 276 6.78 23.38 -2.94
CA PRO A 276 7.46 23.23 -1.65
C PRO A 276 7.26 21.84 -1.07
N GLY A 277 8.38 21.13 -0.85
CA GLY A 277 8.37 19.75 -0.36
C GLY A 277 8.39 18.65 -1.44
N ASP A 278 8.33 19.01 -2.73
CA ASP A 278 8.60 18.04 -3.80
C ASP A 278 10.05 17.54 -3.71
N VAL A 279 10.25 16.27 -4.06
CA VAL A 279 11.56 15.61 -4.09
C VAL A 279 11.69 14.83 -5.39
N LEU A 280 12.93 14.53 -5.79
CA LEU A 280 13.24 13.67 -6.93
C LEU A 280 12.37 12.42 -6.96
N GLY A 281 12.24 11.76 -5.82
CA GLY A 281 11.48 10.52 -5.64
C GLY A 281 12.37 9.32 -5.40
N CYS A 282 11.75 8.13 -5.40
CA CYS A 282 12.49 6.87 -5.26
C CYS A 282 11.78 5.71 -5.96
N TYR A 283 12.57 4.66 -6.24
CA TYR A 283 12.11 3.38 -6.78
C TYR A 283 12.86 2.22 -6.11
N SER A 284 12.26 1.04 -6.15
CA SER A 284 12.72 -0.11 -5.38
C SER A 284 13.92 -0.83 -5.98
N ASP A 285 14.73 -1.43 -5.13
CA ASP A 285 15.41 -2.69 -5.42
C ASP A 285 14.47 -3.82 -4.99
N VAL A 286 14.17 -4.76 -5.88
CA VAL A 286 13.24 -5.87 -5.64
C VAL A 286 13.95 -7.23 -5.48
N THR A 287 15.26 -7.22 -5.28
CA THR A 287 16.06 -8.44 -5.13
C THR A 287 15.56 -9.29 -3.96
N ALA A 288 15.33 -8.67 -2.81
CA ALA A 288 14.81 -9.39 -1.63
C ALA A 288 13.41 -9.99 -1.88
N ALA A 289 12.54 -9.31 -2.62
CA ALA A 289 11.21 -9.85 -2.96
C ALA A 289 11.32 -11.11 -3.84
N ARG A 290 12.22 -11.11 -4.81
CA ARG A 290 12.48 -12.30 -5.65
C ARG A 290 13.04 -13.47 -4.84
N GLU A 291 14.06 -13.22 -4.02
CA GLU A 291 14.76 -14.26 -3.25
C GLU A 291 13.90 -14.81 -2.11
N LEU A 292 13.26 -13.96 -1.33
CA LEU A 292 12.53 -14.36 -0.12
C LEU A 292 11.09 -14.79 -0.42
N LEU A 293 10.39 -14.02 -1.27
CA LEU A 293 8.97 -14.29 -1.55
C LEU A 293 8.77 -15.14 -2.82
N GLY A 294 9.82 -15.31 -3.67
CA GLY A 294 9.64 -15.89 -5.01
C GLY A 294 8.67 -15.07 -5.87
N TRP A 295 8.59 -13.77 -5.57
CA TRP A 295 7.64 -12.86 -6.20
C TRP A 295 8.36 -11.83 -7.07
N GLU A 296 7.73 -11.49 -8.17
CA GLU A 296 8.12 -10.36 -9.04
C GLU A 296 6.87 -9.68 -9.61
N PRO A 297 6.95 -8.38 -9.96
CA PRO A 297 5.85 -7.68 -10.61
C PRO A 297 5.59 -8.28 -12.00
N ARG A 298 4.32 -8.38 -12.38
CA ARG A 298 3.91 -9.02 -13.64
C ARG A 298 3.16 -8.08 -14.56
N ARG A 299 2.61 -6.99 -14.02
CA ARG A 299 1.74 -6.09 -14.76
C ARG A 299 2.45 -4.79 -15.09
N SER A 300 2.25 -4.34 -16.31
CA SER A 300 2.81 -3.09 -16.82
C SER A 300 2.03 -1.87 -16.31
N ILE A 301 2.65 -0.69 -16.39
CA ILE A 301 2.00 0.60 -16.12
C ILE A 301 0.78 0.79 -17.03
N ALA A 302 0.88 0.40 -18.29
CA ALA A 302 -0.22 0.51 -19.25
C ALA A 302 -1.45 -0.34 -18.82
N GLU A 303 -1.23 -1.53 -18.26
CA GLU A 303 -2.31 -2.32 -17.69
C GLU A 303 -2.91 -1.61 -16.48
N GLY A 304 -2.08 -1.08 -15.57
CA GLY A 304 -2.55 -0.33 -14.41
C GLY A 304 -3.37 0.90 -14.79
N VAL A 305 -2.99 1.61 -15.83
CA VAL A 305 -3.79 2.74 -16.35
C VAL A 305 -5.13 2.27 -16.90
N ARG A 306 -5.15 1.23 -17.74
CA ARG A 306 -6.40 0.68 -18.32
C ARG A 306 -7.35 0.19 -17.23
N ASP A 307 -6.85 -0.56 -16.25
CA ASP A 307 -7.66 -1.10 -15.17
C ASP A 307 -8.21 0.01 -14.25
N ALA A 308 -7.43 1.07 -14.00
CA ALA A 308 -7.92 2.24 -13.27
C ALA A 308 -9.06 2.96 -13.99
N LEU A 309 -8.94 3.15 -15.30
CA LEU A 309 -9.98 3.78 -16.12
C LEU A 309 -11.25 2.91 -16.20
N ALA A 310 -11.09 1.60 -16.45
CA ALA A 310 -12.19 0.65 -16.50
C ALA A 310 -12.93 0.57 -15.15
N TRP A 311 -12.18 0.52 -14.04
CA TRP A 311 -12.77 0.55 -12.71
C TRP A 311 -13.53 1.84 -12.43
N ARG A 312 -12.95 3.00 -12.78
CA ARG A 312 -13.60 4.29 -12.58
C ARG A 312 -14.94 4.36 -13.29
N ALA A 313 -15.02 3.90 -14.55
CA ALA A 313 -16.27 3.84 -15.29
C ALA A 313 -17.31 2.96 -14.57
N ARG A 314 -16.92 1.72 -14.21
CA ARG A 314 -17.77 0.78 -13.47
C ARG A 314 -18.22 1.35 -12.11
N TRP A 315 -17.33 2.03 -11.41
CA TRP A 315 -17.65 2.61 -10.11
C TRP A 315 -18.68 3.73 -10.19
N ILE A 316 -18.58 4.60 -11.19
CA ILE A 316 -19.57 5.65 -11.46
C ILE A 316 -20.94 5.03 -11.76
N GLU A 317 -21.01 3.99 -12.58
CA GLU A 317 -22.25 3.26 -12.87
C GLU A 317 -22.88 2.65 -11.61
N ARG A 318 -22.07 2.01 -10.74
CA ARG A 318 -22.54 1.48 -9.45
C ARG A 318 -23.10 2.57 -8.53
N LEU A 319 -22.42 3.70 -8.41
CA LEU A 319 -22.88 4.82 -7.61
C LEU A 319 -24.20 5.39 -8.14
N ALA A 320 -24.36 5.48 -9.46
CA ALA A 320 -25.62 5.95 -10.08
C ALA A 320 -26.79 4.99 -9.89
N ALA A 321 -26.52 3.68 -9.78
CA ALA A 321 -27.55 2.66 -9.56
C ALA A 321 -28.02 2.56 -8.10
N THR A 322 -27.29 3.18 -7.16
CA THR A 322 -27.59 3.15 -5.71
C THR A 322 -28.40 4.38 -5.25
N VAL A 323 -28.61 5.36 -6.15
CA VAL A 323 -29.43 6.56 -5.94
C VAL A 323 -30.83 6.33 -6.52
#